data_b5ae76732361ef6d7adf887f0c37403c
#
_entry.id   b5ae76732361ef6d7adf887f0c37403c
#
_cell.length_a   1.000
_cell.length_b   1.000
_cell.length_c   1.000
_cell.angle_alpha   90.00
_cell.angle_beta   90.00
_cell.angle_gamma   90.00
#
_symmetry.space_group_name_H-M   'P 1'
#
loop_
_entity.id
_entity.type
_entity.pdbx_description
1 polymer ?
#
loop_
_entity_poly.entity_id
_entity_poly.type
_entity_poly.pdbx_seq_one_letter_code
_entity_poly.pdbx_strand_id
1 'polypeptide(L)'
;YGRAVLDNKGPLAAILLAARILKETVGEDALAGELQIAARSDEEATDPDGVDFGIGFLMEERRINPTWAIIPDIGENMKRIDIAEKGRTVVKITAFGRQAHGSTPERGINAVYRMARLVTLIEELQLVHAVHPQLGAPTINLGEIHGGAAPNIVPGESVAYLDIRTVPGMTRPQVEDQLMACCGAVEGE
;
A
#
# COMPACT_ATOMS: atom_id res chain seq x y z
N TYR A 1 11.07 1.01 28.12
CA TYR A 1 10.79 -0.08 27.18
C TYR A 1 9.29 -0.36 27.16
N GLY A 2 8.67 -0.45 25.97
CA GLY A 2 7.26 -0.74 25.82
C GLY A 2 6.82 -0.80 24.38
N ARG A 3 5.61 -1.36 24.13
CA ARG A 3 5.01 -1.44 22.80
C ARG A 3 4.75 -0.04 22.24
N ALA A 4 5.08 0.17 20.98
CA ALA A 4 4.88 1.43 20.23
C ALA A 4 5.63 2.65 20.83
N VAL A 5 6.69 2.44 21.64
CA VAL A 5 7.46 3.56 22.19
C VAL A 5 8.23 4.28 21.09
N LEU A 6 8.76 3.53 20.13
CA LEU A 6 9.47 4.06 18.98
C LEU A 6 8.47 4.56 17.94
N ASP A 7 7.54 3.67 17.55
CA ASP A 7 6.54 3.92 16.54
C ASP A 7 5.13 3.72 17.15
N ASN A 8 4.40 4.80 17.52
CA ASN A 8 4.80 6.20 17.31
C ASN A 8 4.57 7.06 18.58
N LYS A 9 4.59 6.47 19.79
CA LYS A 9 4.31 7.21 21.04
C LYS A 9 5.39 8.22 21.40
N GLY A 10 6.65 7.93 21.09
CA GLY A 10 7.77 8.86 21.31
C GLY A 10 7.60 10.15 20.48
N PRO A 11 7.49 10.05 19.17
CA PRO A 11 7.22 11.19 18.29
C PRO A 11 5.92 11.94 18.67
N LEU A 12 4.84 11.25 19.02
CA LEU A 12 3.60 11.88 19.50
C LEU A 12 3.83 12.71 20.77
N ALA A 13 4.56 12.18 21.73
CA ALA A 13 4.91 12.93 22.94
C ALA A 13 5.78 14.16 22.63
N ALA A 14 6.69 14.03 21.67
CA ALA A 14 7.56 15.12 21.24
C ALA A 14 6.76 16.28 20.60
N ILE A 15 5.79 16.01 19.72
CA ILE A 15 4.98 17.09 19.13
C ILE A 15 4.06 17.75 20.16
N LEU A 16 3.51 16.99 21.10
CA LEU A 16 2.69 17.57 22.19
C LEU A 16 3.53 18.50 23.07
N LEU A 17 4.75 18.09 23.40
CA LEU A 17 5.68 18.92 24.16
C LEU A 17 6.10 20.16 23.36
N ALA A 18 6.44 20.01 22.09
CA ALA A 18 6.80 21.11 21.21
C ALA A 18 5.67 22.15 21.10
N ALA A 19 4.44 21.72 20.93
CA ALA A 19 3.28 22.61 20.90
C ALA A 19 3.08 23.35 22.23
N ARG A 20 3.27 22.66 23.35
CA ARG A 20 3.22 23.27 24.67
C ARG A 20 4.32 24.33 24.86
N ILE A 21 5.54 24.02 24.50
CA ILE A 21 6.67 24.98 24.58
C ILE A 21 6.36 26.19 23.69
N LEU A 22 5.87 25.98 22.47
CA LEU A 22 5.52 27.05 21.55
C LEU A 22 4.47 27.97 22.17
N LYS A 23 3.40 27.41 22.75
CA LYS A 23 2.36 28.16 23.44
C LYS A 23 2.91 28.98 24.63
N GLU A 24 3.79 28.39 25.44
CA GLU A 24 4.35 29.02 26.64
C GLU A 24 5.40 30.10 26.31
N THR A 25 6.14 29.96 25.21
CA THR A 25 7.26 30.86 24.86
C THR A 25 6.89 31.95 23.87
N VAL A 26 6.07 31.62 22.87
CA VAL A 26 5.69 32.55 21.80
C VAL A 26 4.33 33.17 22.06
N GLY A 27 3.42 32.43 22.69
CA GLY A 27 2.05 32.83 22.93
C GLY A 27 1.11 32.51 21.75
N GLU A 28 -0.15 32.34 22.03
CA GLU A 28 -1.17 32.00 21.01
C GLU A 28 -1.34 33.13 19.98
N ASP A 29 -1.32 34.37 20.42
CA ASP A 29 -1.55 35.54 19.55
C ASP A 29 -0.42 35.82 18.55
N ALA A 30 0.76 35.20 18.74
CA ALA A 30 1.91 35.41 17.87
C ALA A 30 1.95 34.40 16.68
N LEU A 31 1.07 33.40 16.68
CA LEU A 31 0.97 32.47 15.58
C LEU A 31 0.19 33.11 14.42
N ALA A 32 0.77 33.09 13.22
CA ALA A 32 0.11 33.57 12.00
C ALA A 32 -1.02 32.66 11.49
N GLY A 33 -1.40 31.65 12.27
CA GLY A 33 -2.43 30.68 11.91
C GLY A 33 -2.74 29.75 13.08
N GLU A 34 -3.44 28.67 12.79
CA GLU A 34 -3.84 27.65 13.75
C GLU A 34 -2.87 26.45 13.71
N LEU A 35 -2.46 25.97 14.88
CA LEU A 35 -1.73 24.72 15.06
C LEU A 35 -2.70 23.63 15.51
N GLN A 36 -2.93 22.63 14.65
CA GLN A 36 -3.75 21.47 14.97
C GLN A 36 -2.86 20.24 15.20
N ILE A 37 -3.18 19.44 16.20
CA ILE A 37 -2.52 18.15 16.44
C ILE A 37 -3.58 17.06 16.26
N ALA A 38 -3.38 16.19 15.28
CA ALA A 38 -4.21 15.03 15.03
C ALA A 38 -3.48 13.76 15.49
N ALA A 39 -3.99 13.14 16.57
CA ALA A 39 -3.53 11.82 17.01
C ALA A 39 -4.58 10.79 16.59
N ARG A 40 -4.21 9.84 15.74
CA ARG A 40 -5.08 8.77 15.26
C ARG A 40 -4.67 7.41 15.83
N SER A 41 -5.60 6.49 15.91
CA SER A 41 -5.35 5.06 16.13
C SER A 41 -5.26 4.32 14.79
N ASP A 42 -4.81 3.07 14.85
CA ASP A 42 -4.89 2.10 13.75
C ASP A 42 -4.19 2.50 12.44
N GLU A 43 -3.05 3.22 12.56
CA GLU A 43 -2.26 3.59 11.38
C GLU A 43 -1.74 2.37 10.61
N GLU A 44 -1.35 1.32 11.33
CA GLU A 44 -0.86 0.06 10.77
C GLU A 44 -1.98 -0.88 10.30
N ALA A 45 -3.23 -0.61 10.65
CA ALA A 45 -4.34 -1.42 10.23
C ALA A 45 -4.70 -1.13 8.77
N THR A 46 -4.53 -2.11 7.92
CA THR A 46 -5.10 -2.10 6.57
C THR A 46 -6.49 -2.71 6.63
N ASP A 47 -7.52 -1.87 6.51
CA ASP A 47 -8.87 -2.37 6.28
C ASP A 47 -8.94 -3.01 4.89
N PRO A 48 -9.36 -4.28 4.76
CA PRO A 48 -9.53 -4.93 3.46
C PRO A 48 -10.49 -4.19 2.52
N ASP A 49 -11.43 -3.44 3.08
CA ASP A 49 -12.40 -2.65 2.33
C ASP A 49 -11.89 -1.23 1.99
N GLY A 50 -10.68 -0.89 2.43
CA GLY A 50 -10.02 0.39 2.12
C GLY A 50 -10.61 1.59 2.86
N VAL A 51 -11.34 1.37 3.95
CA VAL A 51 -11.90 2.45 4.77
C VAL A 51 -10.82 3.02 5.67
N ASP A 52 -10.45 4.27 5.46
CA ASP A 52 -9.54 5.00 6.35
C ASP A 52 -10.33 5.71 7.44
N PHE A 53 -10.43 5.09 8.61
CA PHE A 53 -11.03 5.71 9.80
C PHE A 53 -10.11 6.73 10.49
N GLY A 54 -8.91 6.96 9.98
CA GLY A 54 -7.92 7.86 10.54
C GLY A 54 -7.97 9.26 9.93
N ILE A 55 -6.90 9.61 9.20
CA ILE A 55 -6.73 10.96 8.61
C ILE A 55 -7.78 11.25 7.54
N GLY A 56 -8.13 10.26 6.69
CA GLY A 56 -9.18 10.41 5.67
C GLY A 56 -10.50 10.86 6.30
N PHE A 57 -10.95 10.16 7.34
CA PHE A 57 -12.16 10.53 8.10
C PHE A 57 -12.09 11.96 8.66
N LEU A 58 -10.97 12.35 9.29
CA LEU A 58 -10.82 13.69 9.86
C LEU A 58 -10.87 14.78 8.78
N MET A 59 -10.37 14.52 7.58
CA MET A 59 -10.43 15.46 6.45
C MET A 59 -11.83 15.52 5.83
N GLU A 60 -12.48 14.39 5.64
CA GLU A 60 -13.87 14.31 5.11
C GLU A 60 -14.86 15.01 6.03
N GLU A 61 -14.74 14.78 7.33
CA GLU A 61 -15.54 15.47 8.36
C GLU A 61 -15.13 16.94 8.59
N ARG A 62 -14.14 17.43 7.83
CA ARG A 62 -13.58 18.78 7.97
C ARG A 62 -13.13 19.13 9.38
N ARG A 63 -12.70 18.12 10.14
CA ARG A 63 -12.12 18.31 11.49
C ARG A 63 -10.72 18.89 11.40
N ILE A 64 -10.01 18.56 10.33
CA ILE A 64 -8.71 19.12 9.97
C ILE A 64 -8.74 19.61 8.53
N ASN A 65 -8.09 20.75 8.28
CA ASN A 65 -7.91 21.29 6.91
C ASN A 65 -6.60 22.07 6.86
N PRO A 66 -5.45 21.40 6.99
CA PRO A 66 -4.17 22.05 7.09
C PRO A 66 -3.68 22.55 5.73
N THR A 67 -3.04 23.73 5.72
CA THR A 67 -2.22 24.18 4.58
C THR A 67 -0.89 23.42 4.51
N TRP A 68 -0.35 23.08 5.69
CA TRP A 68 0.91 22.34 5.85
C TRP A 68 0.73 21.25 6.90
N ALA A 69 1.40 20.13 6.71
CA ALA A 69 1.42 19.03 7.65
C ALA A 69 2.85 18.61 8.00
N ILE A 70 3.08 18.33 9.28
CA ILE A 70 4.29 17.67 9.77
C ILE A 70 3.85 16.33 10.32
N ILE A 71 4.36 15.25 9.75
CA ILE A 71 4.08 13.88 10.19
C ILE A 71 5.32 13.39 10.93
N PRO A 72 5.28 13.33 12.28
CA PRO A 72 6.42 12.89 13.06
C PRO A 72 6.47 11.36 13.06
N ASP A 73 7.13 10.81 12.06
CA ASP A 73 7.43 9.40 11.98
C ASP A 73 8.92 9.14 12.24
N ILE A 74 9.29 7.87 12.39
CA ILE A 74 10.68 7.49 12.65
C ILE A 74 11.45 7.36 11.34
N GLY A 75 12.40 8.25 11.12
CA GLY A 75 13.37 8.15 10.04
C GLY A 75 14.80 8.18 10.60
N GLU A 76 15.59 7.13 10.43
CA GLU A 76 17.03 7.05 10.73
C GLU A 76 17.49 7.86 11.97
N ASN A 77 16.91 7.59 13.13
CA ASN A 77 17.14 8.32 14.37
C ASN A 77 16.79 9.83 14.28
N MET A 78 15.72 10.16 13.56
CA MET A 78 15.22 11.53 13.36
C MET A 78 16.25 12.48 12.69
N LYS A 79 17.10 11.94 11.83
CA LYS A 79 18.11 12.72 11.10
C LYS A 79 17.68 13.04 9.66
N ARG A 80 16.56 12.49 9.23
CA ARG A 80 16.01 12.70 7.89
C ARG A 80 14.60 13.27 7.97
N ILE A 81 14.26 14.05 6.97
CA ILE A 81 12.90 14.52 6.69
C ILE A 81 12.54 13.99 5.32
N ASP A 82 11.51 13.16 5.25
CA ASP A 82 10.95 12.71 3.98
C ASP A 82 10.07 13.81 3.43
N ILE A 83 10.33 14.17 2.17
CA ILE A 83 9.64 15.27 1.48
C ILE A 83 8.71 14.77 0.38
N ALA A 84 8.74 13.48 0.08
CA ALA A 84 7.88 12.82 -0.88
C ALA A 84 7.84 11.32 -0.60
N GLU A 85 6.69 10.71 -0.82
CA GLU A 85 6.47 9.28 -0.68
C GLU A 85 5.79 8.69 -1.92
N LYS A 86 6.05 7.40 -2.17
CA LYS A 86 5.31 6.64 -3.17
C LYS A 86 3.92 6.29 -2.65
N GLY A 87 2.92 6.37 -3.52
CA GLY A 87 1.61 5.83 -3.22
C GLY A 87 1.67 4.31 -3.09
N ARG A 88 0.68 3.72 -2.43
CA ARG A 88 0.55 2.26 -2.27
C ARG A 88 -0.78 1.79 -2.85
N THR A 89 -0.74 0.72 -3.64
CA THR A 89 -1.93 0.02 -4.15
C THR A 89 -1.71 -1.48 -3.96
N VAL A 90 -2.62 -2.13 -3.24
CA VAL A 90 -2.63 -3.59 -3.12
C VAL A 90 -3.60 -4.14 -4.15
N VAL A 91 -3.13 -5.09 -4.97
CA VAL A 91 -3.94 -5.74 -6.00
C VAL A 91 -4.01 -7.23 -5.71
N LYS A 92 -5.24 -7.74 -5.62
CA LYS A 92 -5.53 -9.17 -5.58
C LYS A 92 -5.81 -9.66 -6.98
N ILE A 93 -5.10 -10.70 -7.41
CA ILE A 93 -5.34 -11.39 -8.68
C ILE A 93 -5.81 -12.81 -8.37
N THR A 94 -6.86 -13.25 -9.04
CA THR A 94 -7.38 -14.61 -8.91
C THR A 94 -7.35 -15.31 -10.27
N ALA A 95 -6.62 -16.40 -10.36
CA ALA A 95 -6.63 -17.30 -11.52
C ALA A 95 -7.63 -18.42 -11.26
N PHE A 96 -8.58 -18.57 -12.18
CA PHE A 96 -9.55 -19.65 -12.13
C PHE A 96 -9.14 -20.80 -13.06
N GLY A 97 -9.46 -22.02 -12.63
CA GLY A 97 -9.22 -23.24 -13.36
C GLY A 97 -10.42 -24.18 -13.25
N ARG A 98 -10.17 -25.46 -13.47
CA ARG A 98 -11.15 -26.53 -13.31
C ARG A 98 -10.49 -27.70 -12.61
N GLN A 99 -11.05 -28.12 -11.50
CA GLN A 99 -10.56 -29.28 -10.76
C GLN A 99 -10.71 -30.59 -11.54
N ALA A 100 -9.73 -31.48 -11.37
CA ALA A 100 -9.74 -32.85 -11.85
C ALA A 100 -8.87 -33.71 -10.93
N HIS A 101 -8.97 -35.03 -11.05
CA HIS A 101 -8.08 -35.93 -10.36
C HIS A 101 -6.65 -35.84 -10.93
N GLY A 102 -5.62 -35.88 -10.08
CA GLY A 102 -4.23 -35.72 -10.51
C GLY A 102 -3.72 -36.80 -11.49
N SER A 103 -4.40 -37.95 -11.59
CA SER A 103 -4.10 -38.99 -12.59
C SER A 103 -4.70 -38.73 -13.97
N THR A 104 -5.62 -37.76 -14.10
CA THR A 104 -6.27 -37.35 -15.35
C THR A 104 -6.26 -35.84 -15.47
N PRO A 105 -5.08 -35.18 -15.41
CA PRO A 105 -4.98 -33.73 -15.37
C PRO A 105 -5.51 -33.03 -16.62
N GLU A 106 -5.52 -33.73 -17.77
CA GLU A 106 -6.07 -33.25 -19.02
C GLU A 106 -7.58 -32.93 -18.97
N ARG A 107 -8.28 -33.47 -17.97
CA ARG A 107 -9.71 -33.15 -17.70
C ARG A 107 -9.91 -31.88 -16.88
N GLY A 108 -8.81 -31.33 -16.34
CA GLY A 108 -8.79 -30.12 -15.53
C GLY A 108 -8.21 -28.93 -16.28
N ILE A 109 -8.19 -27.80 -15.56
CA ILE A 109 -7.44 -26.59 -15.94
C ILE A 109 -6.72 -26.16 -14.67
N ASN A 110 -5.39 -26.22 -14.68
CA ASN A 110 -4.61 -25.93 -13.49
C ASN A 110 -4.44 -24.42 -13.27
N ALA A 111 -5.13 -23.89 -12.26
CA ALA A 111 -5.09 -22.48 -11.90
C ALA A 111 -3.68 -22.04 -11.39
N VAL A 112 -2.93 -22.95 -10.77
CA VAL A 112 -1.55 -22.65 -10.31
C VAL A 112 -0.62 -22.46 -11.51
N TYR A 113 -0.74 -23.26 -12.56
CA TYR A 113 0.06 -23.05 -13.78
C TYR A 113 -0.29 -21.76 -14.50
N ARG A 114 -1.57 -21.36 -14.52
CA ARG A 114 -1.99 -20.06 -15.04
C ARG A 114 -1.39 -18.93 -14.22
N MET A 115 -1.47 -19.01 -12.90
CA MET A 115 -0.89 -18.01 -12.00
C MET A 115 0.63 -17.94 -12.16
N ALA A 116 1.32 -19.06 -12.28
CA ALA A 116 2.78 -19.09 -12.47
C ALA A 116 3.21 -18.36 -13.74
N ARG A 117 2.51 -18.57 -14.87
CA ARG A 117 2.78 -17.81 -16.11
C ARG A 117 2.51 -16.31 -15.94
N LEU A 118 1.41 -15.96 -15.29
CA LEU A 118 1.07 -14.56 -15.04
C LEU A 118 2.13 -13.86 -14.15
N VAL A 119 2.58 -14.53 -13.11
CA VAL A 119 3.61 -14.00 -12.20
C VAL A 119 4.93 -13.74 -12.95
N THR A 120 5.33 -14.62 -13.87
CA THR A 120 6.53 -14.40 -14.70
C THR A 120 6.38 -13.16 -15.59
N LEU A 121 5.19 -12.94 -16.18
CA LEU A 121 4.94 -11.72 -16.97
C LEU A 121 4.93 -10.47 -16.12
N ILE A 122 4.40 -10.56 -14.90
CA ILE A 122 4.39 -9.43 -13.94
C ILE A 122 5.79 -9.11 -13.44
N GLU A 123 6.65 -10.12 -13.22
CA GLU A 123 8.06 -9.92 -12.83
C GLU A 123 8.84 -9.09 -13.87
N GLU A 124 8.53 -9.30 -15.15
CA GLU A 124 9.15 -8.58 -16.26
C GLU A 124 8.46 -7.23 -16.57
N LEU A 125 7.30 -6.96 -15.98
CA LEU A 125 6.51 -5.77 -16.27
C LEU A 125 7.20 -4.50 -15.77
N GLN A 126 7.46 -3.58 -16.69
CA GLN A 126 7.88 -2.22 -16.39
C GLN A 126 6.68 -1.29 -16.47
N LEU A 127 6.17 -0.82 -15.34
CA LEU A 127 5.03 0.10 -15.32
C LEU A 127 5.38 1.40 -16.05
N VAL A 128 4.57 1.75 -17.03
CA VAL A 128 4.67 3.04 -17.75
C VAL A 128 4.27 4.16 -16.79
N HIS A 129 5.14 5.14 -16.64
CA HIS A 129 4.98 6.25 -15.70
C HIS A 129 5.70 7.49 -16.17
N ALA A 130 5.32 8.66 -15.63
CA ALA A 130 6.12 9.88 -15.76
C ALA A 130 7.34 9.81 -14.82
N VAL A 131 8.47 10.34 -15.26
CA VAL A 131 9.68 10.40 -14.43
C VAL A 131 9.43 11.32 -13.23
N HIS A 132 9.67 10.81 -12.02
CA HIS A 132 9.61 11.61 -10.80
C HIS A 132 11.03 11.80 -10.24
N PRO A 133 11.49 13.05 -10.07
CA PRO A 133 12.91 13.33 -9.79
C PRO A 133 13.39 12.82 -8.42
N GLN A 134 12.51 12.71 -7.43
CA GLN A 134 12.86 12.28 -6.07
C GLN A 134 12.51 10.82 -5.79
N LEU A 135 11.40 10.31 -6.36
CA LEU A 135 10.87 8.99 -6.02
C LEU A 135 11.35 7.88 -6.96
N GLY A 136 11.96 8.24 -8.09
CA GLY A 136 12.39 7.26 -9.10
C GLY A 136 11.21 6.53 -9.75
N ALA A 137 11.40 5.26 -10.09
CA ALA A 137 10.38 4.41 -10.74
C ALA A 137 9.38 3.82 -9.75
N PRO A 138 8.14 3.51 -10.19
CA PRO A 138 7.22 2.68 -9.44
C PRO A 138 7.80 1.27 -9.25
N THR A 139 7.25 0.51 -8.31
CA THR A 139 7.67 -0.86 -8.06
C THR A 139 6.48 -1.79 -7.94
N ILE A 140 6.67 -3.05 -8.32
CA ILE A 140 5.73 -4.14 -8.10
C ILE A 140 6.43 -5.19 -7.24
N ASN A 141 5.77 -5.65 -6.21
CA ASN A 141 6.22 -6.76 -5.38
C ASN A 141 5.10 -7.79 -5.26
N LEU A 142 5.39 -9.05 -5.62
CA LEU A 142 4.52 -10.17 -5.30
C LEU A 142 4.77 -10.55 -3.84
N GLY A 143 3.85 -10.15 -2.96
CA GLY A 143 3.96 -10.39 -1.51
C GLY A 143 3.47 -11.76 -1.09
N GLU A 144 2.39 -12.23 -1.71
CA GLU A 144 1.75 -13.50 -1.36
C GLU A 144 1.25 -14.23 -2.61
N ILE A 145 1.35 -15.57 -2.59
CA ILE A 145 0.76 -16.45 -3.59
C ILE A 145 0.24 -17.73 -2.93
N HIS A 146 -0.99 -18.11 -3.26
CA HIS A 146 -1.65 -19.28 -2.71
C HIS A 146 -2.36 -20.06 -3.83
N GLY A 147 -2.36 -21.41 -3.74
CA GLY A 147 -3.11 -22.23 -4.69
C GLY A 147 -2.93 -23.71 -4.44
N GLY A 148 -3.97 -24.47 -4.80
CA GLY A 148 -4.00 -25.93 -4.60
C GLY A 148 -4.43 -26.34 -3.19
N ALA A 149 -5.10 -27.49 -3.09
CA ALA A 149 -5.56 -28.07 -1.85
C ALA A 149 -4.85 -29.37 -1.49
N ALA A 150 -4.50 -30.19 -2.50
CA ALA A 150 -3.82 -31.47 -2.33
C ALA A 150 -3.04 -31.86 -3.60
N PRO A 151 -1.93 -32.63 -3.49
CA PRO A 151 -1.11 -33.00 -4.65
C PRO A 151 -1.83 -33.86 -5.70
N ASN A 152 -2.87 -34.56 -5.31
CA ASN A 152 -3.65 -35.44 -6.20
C ASN A 152 -4.90 -34.75 -6.80
N ILE A 153 -5.02 -33.45 -6.71
CA ILE A 153 -6.13 -32.65 -7.26
C ILE A 153 -5.54 -31.53 -8.12
N VAL A 154 -6.05 -31.39 -9.36
CA VAL A 154 -5.73 -30.23 -10.20
C VAL A 154 -6.35 -28.98 -9.57
N PRO A 155 -5.59 -27.94 -9.24
CA PRO A 155 -6.09 -26.73 -8.59
C PRO A 155 -7.13 -25.98 -9.44
N GLY A 156 -8.29 -25.70 -8.85
CA GLY A 156 -9.34 -24.90 -9.48
C GLY A 156 -9.22 -23.40 -9.25
N GLU A 157 -8.37 -22.98 -8.31
CA GLU A 157 -8.15 -21.58 -7.99
C GLU A 157 -6.72 -21.34 -7.51
N SER A 158 -6.17 -20.19 -7.84
CA SER A 158 -4.94 -19.65 -7.27
C SER A 158 -5.08 -18.14 -7.10
N VAL A 159 -4.54 -17.60 -6.01
CA VAL A 159 -4.62 -16.18 -5.64
C VAL A 159 -3.23 -15.62 -5.41
N ALA A 160 -3.00 -14.40 -5.89
CA ALA A 160 -1.78 -13.65 -5.64
C ALA A 160 -2.12 -12.23 -5.13
N TYR A 161 -1.26 -11.69 -4.27
CA TYR A 161 -1.36 -10.30 -3.79
C TYR A 161 -0.08 -9.55 -4.16
N LEU A 162 -0.29 -8.42 -4.85
CA LEU A 162 0.76 -7.51 -5.26
C LEU A 162 0.73 -6.25 -4.39
N ASP A 163 1.88 -5.82 -3.87
CA ASP A 163 2.11 -4.48 -3.33
C ASP A 163 2.74 -3.63 -4.44
N ILE A 164 2.02 -2.62 -4.91
CA ILE A 164 2.46 -1.74 -5.99
C ILE A 164 2.71 -0.36 -5.40
N ARG A 165 3.94 0.15 -5.60
CA ARG A 165 4.29 1.51 -5.20
C ARG A 165 4.24 2.42 -6.41
N THR A 166 3.32 3.37 -6.39
CA THR A 166 3.08 4.32 -7.48
C THR A 166 3.82 5.64 -7.26
N VAL A 167 4.06 6.37 -8.34
CA VAL A 167 4.60 7.74 -8.28
C VAL A 167 3.51 8.74 -8.65
N PRO A 168 3.63 10.02 -8.24
CA PRO A 168 2.68 11.06 -8.60
C PRO A 168 2.40 11.11 -10.12
N GLY A 169 1.13 11.25 -10.47
CA GLY A 169 0.67 11.21 -11.85
C GLY A 169 0.23 9.83 -12.34
N MET A 170 0.52 8.76 -11.62
CA MET A 170 -0.06 7.44 -11.88
C MET A 170 -1.42 7.33 -11.21
N THR A 171 -2.40 6.84 -11.95
CA THR A 171 -3.74 6.56 -11.44
C THR A 171 -3.97 5.06 -11.31
N ARG A 172 -4.88 4.68 -10.41
CA ARG A 172 -5.27 3.28 -10.24
C ARG A 172 -5.71 2.60 -11.55
N PRO A 173 -6.58 3.21 -12.39
CA PRO A 173 -6.94 2.61 -13.67
C PRO A 173 -5.75 2.33 -14.59
N GLN A 174 -4.76 3.25 -14.65
CA GLN A 174 -3.56 3.05 -15.47
C GLN A 174 -2.71 1.85 -15.00
N VAL A 175 -2.67 1.58 -13.70
CA VAL A 175 -1.99 0.39 -13.15
C VAL A 175 -2.78 -0.86 -13.49
N GLU A 176 -4.10 -0.83 -13.29
CA GLU A 176 -5.00 -1.94 -13.59
C GLU A 176 -4.94 -2.32 -15.08
N ASP A 177 -4.98 -1.36 -16.00
CA ASP A 177 -4.90 -1.61 -17.45
C ASP A 177 -3.59 -2.33 -17.83
N GLN A 178 -2.47 -1.96 -17.22
CA GLN A 178 -1.17 -2.59 -17.48
C GLN A 178 -1.10 -4.03 -16.95
N LEU A 179 -1.69 -4.28 -15.78
CA LEU A 179 -1.81 -5.65 -15.24
C LEU A 179 -2.78 -6.48 -16.07
N MET A 180 -3.89 -5.92 -16.51
CA MET A 180 -4.87 -6.61 -17.37
C MET A 180 -4.28 -7.02 -18.71
N ALA A 181 -3.32 -6.27 -19.26
CA ALA A 181 -2.60 -6.69 -20.46
C ALA A 181 -1.81 -7.99 -20.23
N CYS A 182 -1.18 -8.16 -19.05
CA CYS A 182 -0.53 -9.42 -18.67
C CYS A 182 -1.54 -10.57 -18.53
N CYS A 183 -2.70 -10.30 -17.92
CA CYS A 183 -3.76 -11.30 -17.78
C CYS A 183 -4.26 -11.78 -19.15
N GLY A 184 -4.50 -10.86 -20.11
CA GLY A 184 -4.93 -11.19 -21.46
C GLY A 184 -3.94 -12.04 -22.24
N ALA A 185 -2.63 -11.87 -22.00
CA ALA A 185 -1.60 -12.70 -22.61
C ALA A 185 -1.67 -14.17 -22.14
N VAL A 186 -2.04 -14.40 -20.87
CA VAL A 186 -2.20 -15.78 -20.33
C VAL A 186 -3.50 -16.44 -20.77
N GLU A 187 -4.55 -15.67 -21.00
CA GLU A 187 -5.84 -16.21 -21.43
C GLU A 187 -5.88 -16.59 -22.92
N GLY A 188 -4.99 -16.01 -23.73
CA GLY A 188 -4.89 -16.28 -25.17
C GLY A 188 -4.13 -17.56 -25.52
N GLU A 189 -3.53 -18.22 -24.54
CA GLU A 189 -2.85 -19.52 -24.65
C GLU A 189 -3.77 -20.68 -24.22
#